data_3735c93e3234c2a2b8185d3ce9eef0dd
#
_entry.id   3735c93e3234c2a2b8185d3ce9eef0dd
#
_cell.length_a   1.000
_cell.length_b   1.000
_cell.length_c   1.000
_cell.angle_alpha   90.00
_cell.angle_beta   90.00
_cell.angle_gamma   90.00
#
_symmetry.space_group_name_H-M   'P 1'
#
loop_
_entity.id
_entity.type
_entity.pdbx_description
1 polymer ?
#
loop_
_entity_poly.entity_id
_entity_poly.type
_entity_poly.pdbx_seq_one_letter_code
_entity_poly.pdbx_strand_id
1 'polypeptide(L)'
;MSLIVNEIFYSLQGESSHAGRPCVFVRLTGCNLRCSYCDTRYAYEEGMAMEVEEIIDRISAYPCRLAEVTGGEPLLQKETPELIKEMLDQRFEVLLETNGSLSIGAVDPRCVRIVDVKCPSSGEADKNDLENFSHLTSQDEIKFVIIDRDDYQYARRILFEHEKACAICKPPLFSPAFGRMDPANLAKWIIDDGLPVRMQLQLHKLIWDPGKRGV
;
A
#
# COMPACT_ATOMS: atom_id res chain seq x y z
N MET A 1 2.09 -18.26 16.50
CA MET A 1 2.74 -17.77 15.24
C MET A 1 3.08 -16.31 15.46
N SER A 2 4.35 -15.94 15.29
CA SER A 2 4.80 -14.58 15.60
C SER A 2 5.25 -13.84 14.35
N LEU A 3 5.00 -12.52 14.35
CA LEU A 3 5.48 -11.58 13.35
C LEU A 3 6.40 -10.55 14.00
N ILE A 4 7.30 -9.98 13.21
CA ILE A 4 8.12 -8.85 13.67
C ILE A 4 7.36 -7.57 13.34
N VAL A 5 6.85 -6.90 14.37
CA VAL A 5 6.05 -5.67 14.29
C VAL A 5 6.93 -4.48 14.59
N ASN A 6 6.94 -3.50 13.69
CA ASN A 6 7.64 -2.24 13.87
C ASN A 6 6.83 -1.29 14.77
N GLU A 7 5.56 -1.07 14.42
CA GLU A 7 4.65 -0.21 15.18
C GLU A 7 3.18 -0.61 14.98
N ILE A 8 2.34 -0.35 15.98
CA ILE A 8 0.87 -0.38 15.88
C ILE A 8 0.37 0.98 16.36
N PHE A 9 -0.40 1.68 15.52
CA PHE A 9 -0.89 3.01 15.84
C PHE A 9 -2.27 3.28 15.23
N TYR A 10 -2.97 4.27 15.75
CA TYR A 10 -4.29 4.70 15.30
C TYR A 10 -4.22 6.10 14.72
N SER A 11 -4.63 6.25 13.48
CA SER A 11 -4.58 7.51 12.76
C SER A 11 -5.66 7.60 11.67
N LEU A 12 -5.49 8.52 10.72
CA LEU A 12 -6.29 8.57 9.51
C LEU A 12 -5.56 7.83 8.39
N GLN A 13 -6.30 7.01 7.63
CA GLN A 13 -5.79 6.49 6.36
C GLN A 13 -5.50 7.67 5.42
N GLY A 14 -4.24 7.82 5.02
CA GLY A 14 -3.77 8.94 4.21
C GLY A 14 -3.83 8.70 2.70
N GLU A 15 -4.09 7.45 2.29
CA GLU A 15 -3.98 7.00 0.91
C GLU A 15 -5.17 6.10 0.52
N SER A 16 -5.14 5.53 -0.69
CA SER A 16 -6.15 4.62 -1.21
C SER A 16 -7.56 5.23 -1.37
N SER A 17 -8.52 4.41 -1.72
CA SER A 17 -9.93 4.85 -1.72
C SER A 17 -10.51 5.03 -0.31
N HIS A 18 -9.74 4.68 0.71
CA HIS A 18 -10.10 4.79 2.13
C HIS A 18 -9.54 6.07 2.79
N ALA A 19 -8.87 6.96 2.04
CA ALA A 19 -8.29 8.20 2.55
C ALA A 19 -9.31 9.03 3.36
N GLY A 20 -8.86 9.53 4.51
CA GLY A 20 -9.66 10.31 5.46
C GLY A 20 -10.44 9.48 6.49
N ARG A 21 -10.46 8.16 6.39
CA ARG A 21 -11.10 7.29 7.38
C ARG A 21 -10.18 7.03 8.57
N PRO A 22 -10.68 7.01 9.83
CA PRO A 22 -9.92 6.45 10.95
C PRO A 22 -9.48 5.01 10.66
N CYS A 23 -8.21 4.69 10.94
CA CYS A 23 -7.62 3.41 10.64
C CYS A 23 -6.58 3.02 11.70
N VAL A 24 -6.52 1.74 12.05
CA VAL A 24 -5.44 1.17 12.86
C VAL A 24 -4.40 0.58 11.93
N PHE A 25 -3.16 0.98 12.07
CA PHE A 25 -2.05 0.48 11.26
C PHE A 25 -1.25 -0.55 12.03
N VAL A 26 -0.97 -1.68 11.37
CA VAL A 26 -0.02 -2.71 11.80
C VAL A 26 1.14 -2.68 10.82
N ARG A 27 2.23 -2.03 11.21
CA ARG A 27 3.43 -1.94 10.37
C ARG A 27 4.38 -3.07 10.72
N LEU A 28 4.63 -3.94 9.74
CA LEU A 28 5.56 -5.06 9.87
C LEU A 28 6.97 -4.65 9.46
N THR A 29 7.96 -5.31 10.06
CA THR A 29 9.37 -5.07 9.81
C THR A 29 9.88 -5.89 8.62
N GLY A 30 10.84 -5.33 7.90
CA GLY A 30 11.51 -5.96 6.77
C GLY A 30 10.99 -5.50 5.41
N CYS A 31 11.90 -5.33 4.47
CA CYS A 31 11.56 -5.04 3.07
C CYS A 31 12.64 -5.63 2.16
N ASN A 32 12.22 -6.23 1.07
CA ASN A 32 13.12 -6.77 0.04
C ASN A 32 13.53 -5.74 -1.02
N LEU A 33 12.91 -4.54 -1.01
CA LEU A 33 13.21 -3.44 -1.94
C LEU A 33 13.95 -2.30 -1.23
N ARG A 34 14.61 -1.43 -2.01
CA ARG A 34 15.34 -0.25 -1.54
C ARG A 34 15.01 0.99 -2.39
N CYS A 35 13.72 1.28 -2.50
CA CYS A 35 13.21 2.37 -3.34
C CYS A 35 13.88 3.71 -3.02
N SER A 36 14.24 4.47 -4.06
CA SER A 36 14.96 5.75 -3.95
C SER A 36 14.23 6.80 -3.11
N TYR A 37 12.90 6.74 -3.08
CA TYR A 37 11.99 7.67 -2.40
C TYR A 37 11.33 7.09 -1.14
N CYS A 38 11.83 5.93 -0.64
CA CYS A 38 11.23 5.30 0.54
C CYS A 38 11.25 6.25 1.74
N ASP A 39 10.09 6.49 2.32
CA ASP A 39 9.88 7.33 3.51
C ASP A 39 9.78 6.52 4.81
N THR A 40 9.75 5.18 4.71
CA THR A 40 9.55 4.26 5.84
C THR A 40 10.80 3.39 6.07
N ARG A 41 12.00 3.93 5.85
CA ARG A 41 13.27 3.17 5.98
C ARG A 41 13.50 2.62 7.38
N TYR A 42 12.91 3.22 8.41
CA TYR A 42 12.98 2.76 9.79
C TYR A 42 12.31 1.39 9.99
N ALA A 43 11.37 1.00 9.13
CA ALA A 43 10.74 -0.31 9.17
C ALA A 43 11.58 -1.43 8.54
N TYR A 44 12.81 -1.15 8.09
CA TYR A 44 13.64 -2.21 7.50
C TYR A 44 14.17 -3.20 8.55
N GLU A 45 14.49 -2.73 9.75
CA GLU A 45 15.21 -3.52 10.75
C GLU A 45 14.61 -3.42 12.16
N GLU A 46 14.01 -2.26 12.51
CA GLU A 46 13.41 -2.04 13.82
C GLU A 46 12.12 -2.85 14.00
N GLY A 47 11.95 -3.53 15.14
CA GLY A 47 10.70 -4.22 15.45
C GLY A 47 10.82 -5.18 16.63
N MET A 48 9.69 -5.70 17.05
CA MET A 48 9.57 -6.69 18.13
C MET A 48 8.74 -7.87 17.66
N ALA A 49 9.11 -9.07 18.10
CA ALA A 49 8.29 -10.27 17.87
C ALA A 49 6.99 -10.16 18.67
N MET A 50 5.86 -10.36 17.99
CA MET A 50 4.53 -10.40 18.59
C MET A 50 3.77 -11.62 18.07
N GLU A 51 3.06 -12.29 18.95
CA GLU A 51 2.12 -13.34 18.53
C GLU A 51 0.88 -12.72 17.86
N VAL A 52 0.25 -13.47 16.95
CA VAL A 52 -0.94 -12.99 16.23
C VAL A 52 -2.03 -12.53 17.19
N GLU A 53 -2.28 -13.29 18.25
CA GLU A 53 -3.26 -12.97 19.28
C GLU A 53 -2.97 -11.64 19.98
N GLU A 54 -1.70 -11.37 20.27
CA GLU A 54 -1.27 -10.10 20.87
C GLU A 54 -1.51 -8.91 19.93
N ILE A 55 -1.27 -9.07 18.62
CA ILE A 55 -1.56 -8.04 17.61
C ILE A 55 -3.07 -7.77 17.59
N ILE A 56 -3.89 -8.82 17.55
CA ILE A 56 -5.36 -8.72 17.55
C ILE A 56 -5.86 -7.98 18.80
N ASP A 57 -5.35 -8.32 19.97
CA ASP A 57 -5.73 -7.67 21.23
C ASP A 57 -5.39 -6.17 21.19
N ARG A 58 -4.20 -5.82 20.69
CA ARG A 58 -3.76 -4.41 20.58
C ARG A 58 -4.62 -3.61 19.64
N ILE A 59 -4.92 -4.12 18.44
CA ILE A 59 -5.75 -3.40 17.47
C ILE A 59 -7.21 -3.30 17.93
N SER A 60 -7.70 -4.29 18.70
CA SER A 60 -9.06 -4.32 19.25
C SER A 60 -9.29 -3.29 20.36
N ALA A 61 -8.23 -2.79 20.98
CA ALA A 61 -8.31 -1.73 21.98
C ALA A 61 -8.67 -0.35 21.38
N TYR A 62 -8.53 -0.17 20.06
CA TYR A 62 -8.90 1.08 19.40
C TYR A 62 -10.38 1.10 19.00
N PRO A 63 -11.04 2.28 19.00
CA PRO A 63 -12.45 2.42 18.61
C PRO A 63 -12.62 2.44 17.08
N CYS A 64 -11.97 1.51 16.37
CA CYS A 64 -11.95 1.44 14.92
C CYS A 64 -11.97 -0.02 14.44
N ARG A 65 -12.67 -0.28 13.34
CA ARG A 65 -12.72 -1.59 12.70
C ARG A 65 -12.04 -1.62 11.32
N LEU A 66 -11.56 -0.49 10.82
CA LEU A 66 -10.68 -0.45 9.67
C LEU A 66 -9.24 -0.62 10.16
N ALA A 67 -8.55 -1.59 9.61
CA ALA A 67 -7.14 -1.82 9.93
C ALA A 67 -6.33 -2.06 8.65
N GLU A 68 -5.11 -1.53 8.61
CA GLU A 68 -4.19 -1.75 7.51
C GLU A 68 -2.94 -2.48 7.97
N VAL A 69 -2.66 -3.59 7.32
CA VAL A 69 -1.38 -4.28 7.41
C VAL A 69 -0.45 -3.72 6.33
N THR A 70 0.63 -3.12 6.77
CA THR A 70 1.63 -2.47 5.92
C THR A 70 3.03 -2.74 6.48
N GLY A 71 4.04 -1.99 6.06
CA GLY A 71 5.38 -2.12 6.68
C GLY A 71 6.48 -1.65 5.76
N GLY A 72 7.56 -2.41 5.73
CA GLY A 72 8.46 -2.47 4.58
C GLY A 72 7.76 -3.25 3.47
N GLU A 73 7.77 -4.60 3.56
CA GLU A 73 6.95 -5.49 2.74
C GLU A 73 6.31 -6.55 3.65
N PRO A 74 4.99 -6.46 3.89
CA PRO A 74 4.31 -7.38 4.80
C PRO A 74 4.42 -8.85 4.39
N LEU A 75 4.36 -9.14 3.09
CA LEU A 75 4.36 -10.51 2.57
C LEU A 75 5.72 -11.21 2.64
N LEU A 76 6.79 -10.53 3.10
CA LEU A 76 8.04 -11.19 3.48
C LEU A 76 7.85 -12.10 4.68
N GLN A 77 6.95 -11.79 5.57
CA GLN A 77 6.64 -12.59 6.75
C GLN A 77 5.53 -13.58 6.39
N LYS A 78 5.84 -14.87 6.42
CA LYS A 78 4.95 -15.96 5.96
C LYS A 78 3.64 -16.04 6.74
N GLU A 79 3.63 -15.51 7.94
CA GLU A 79 2.49 -15.49 8.86
C GLU A 79 1.52 -14.33 8.56
N THR A 80 1.88 -13.39 7.68
CA THR A 80 1.01 -12.24 7.34
C THR A 80 -0.36 -12.65 6.79
N PRO A 81 -0.49 -13.63 5.88
CA PRO A 81 -1.81 -14.07 5.42
C PRO A 81 -2.70 -14.60 6.55
N GLU A 82 -2.12 -15.28 7.55
CA GLU A 82 -2.87 -15.78 8.71
C GLU A 82 -3.31 -14.64 9.63
N LEU A 83 -2.44 -13.64 9.90
CA LEU A 83 -2.81 -12.44 10.62
C LEU A 83 -4.01 -11.75 9.96
N ILE A 84 -3.95 -11.55 8.63
CA ILE A 84 -5.02 -10.91 7.86
C ILE A 84 -6.32 -11.72 8.00
N LYS A 85 -6.25 -13.05 7.88
CA LYS A 85 -7.42 -13.93 8.02
C LYS A 85 -8.04 -13.81 9.41
N GLU A 86 -7.24 -13.86 10.48
CA GLU A 86 -7.73 -13.69 11.87
C GLU A 86 -8.38 -12.33 12.07
N MET A 87 -7.80 -11.24 11.56
CA MET A 87 -8.41 -9.91 11.61
C MET A 87 -9.78 -9.87 10.93
N LEU A 88 -9.90 -10.47 9.72
CA LEU A 88 -11.16 -10.57 8.98
C LEU A 88 -12.21 -11.40 9.73
N ASP A 89 -11.82 -12.53 10.35
CA ASP A 89 -12.68 -13.41 11.12
C ASP A 89 -13.17 -12.70 12.41
N GLN A 90 -12.40 -11.76 12.95
CA GLN A 90 -12.75 -10.84 14.04
C GLN A 90 -13.56 -9.61 13.57
N ARG A 91 -14.02 -9.60 12.31
CA ARG A 91 -14.83 -8.56 11.68
C ARG A 91 -14.13 -7.19 11.52
N PHE A 92 -12.83 -7.18 11.38
CA PHE A 92 -12.15 -6.00 10.86
C PHE A 92 -12.36 -5.90 9.34
N GLU A 93 -12.47 -4.68 8.83
CA GLU A 93 -12.24 -4.35 7.44
C GLU A 93 -10.72 -4.22 7.28
N VAL A 94 -10.11 -5.09 6.48
CA VAL A 94 -8.64 -5.18 6.41
C VAL A 94 -8.13 -4.72 5.07
N LEU A 95 -7.17 -3.81 5.11
CA LEU A 95 -6.36 -3.38 3.98
C LEU A 95 -4.98 -4.02 4.09
N LEU A 96 -4.41 -4.40 2.95
CA LEU A 96 -3.01 -4.79 2.82
C LEU A 96 -2.34 -3.88 1.80
N GLU A 97 -1.35 -3.10 2.22
CA GLU A 97 -0.47 -2.40 1.31
C GLU A 97 0.82 -3.20 1.09
N THR A 98 1.05 -3.62 -0.14
CA THR A 98 2.23 -4.40 -0.57
C THR A 98 2.97 -3.71 -1.70
N ASN A 99 4.28 -3.89 -1.76
CA ASN A 99 5.13 -3.36 -2.83
C ASN A 99 5.00 -4.13 -4.16
N GLY A 100 4.14 -5.15 -4.23
CA GLY A 100 3.82 -5.90 -5.42
C GLY A 100 4.94 -6.81 -5.97
N SER A 101 6.03 -7.01 -5.21
CA SER A 101 7.14 -7.88 -5.64
C SER A 101 6.98 -9.34 -5.23
N LEU A 102 6.01 -9.64 -4.39
CA LEU A 102 5.68 -10.98 -3.91
C LEU A 102 4.23 -11.31 -4.24
N SER A 103 3.94 -12.61 -4.36
CA SER A 103 2.60 -13.08 -4.72
C SER A 103 1.57 -12.72 -3.64
N ILE A 104 0.46 -12.10 -4.06
CA ILE A 104 -0.72 -11.82 -3.22
C ILE A 104 -1.72 -12.99 -3.19
N GLY A 105 -1.45 -14.08 -3.93
CA GLY A 105 -2.40 -15.18 -4.10
C GLY A 105 -2.76 -15.94 -2.82
N ALA A 106 -1.93 -15.86 -1.78
CA ALA A 106 -2.20 -16.48 -0.47
C ALA A 106 -3.03 -15.60 0.48
N VAL A 107 -3.28 -14.33 0.11
CA VAL A 107 -4.03 -13.38 0.93
C VAL A 107 -5.52 -13.64 0.77
N ASP A 108 -6.24 -13.73 1.90
CA ASP A 108 -7.69 -13.93 1.90
C ASP A 108 -8.39 -12.88 1.01
N PRO A 109 -9.22 -13.28 0.04
CA PRO A 109 -9.84 -12.36 -0.92
C PRO A 109 -10.85 -11.39 -0.31
N ARG A 110 -11.21 -11.52 0.97
CA ARG A 110 -11.97 -10.52 1.71
C ARG A 110 -11.15 -9.28 2.07
N CYS A 111 -9.80 -9.40 2.07
CA CYS A 111 -8.90 -8.28 2.28
C CYS A 111 -8.85 -7.39 1.05
N VAL A 112 -8.87 -6.07 1.22
CA VAL A 112 -8.59 -5.11 0.15
C VAL A 112 -7.08 -5.03 -0.04
N ARG A 113 -6.58 -5.46 -1.20
CA ARG A 113 -5.15 -5.42 -1.50
C ARG A 113 -4.83 -4.18 -2.32
N ILE A 114 -3.89 -3.38 -1.83
CA ILE A 114 -3.36 -2.19 -2.50
C ILE A 114 -1.97 -2.56 -2.99
N VAL A 115 -1.85 -2.80 -4.29
CA VAL A 115 -0.62 -3.27 -4.93
C VAL A 115 0.12 -2.06 -5.52
N ASP A 116 1.23 -1.68 -4.89
CA ASP A 116 2.08 -0.57 -5.30
C ASP A 116 3.08 -1.03 -6.37
N VAL A 117 2.73 -0.87 -7.63
CA VAL A 117 3.58 -1.21 -8.79
C VAL A 117 4.69 -0.18 -8.91
N LYS A 118 5.93 -0.62 -8.70
CA LYS A 118 7.10 0.26 -8.68
C LYS A 118 7.45 0.77 -10.07
N CYS A 119 7.56 2.11 -10.18
CA CYS A 119 7.99 2.79 -11.39
C CYS A 119 9.52 2.85 -11.51
N PRO A 120 10.09 3.12 -12.70
CA PRO A 120 11.55 3.14 -12.94
C PRO A 120 12.34 4.00 -11.97
N SER A 121 11.86 5.21 -11.63
CA SER A 121 12.55 6.11 -10.70
C SER A 121 12.68 5.58 -9.27
N SER A 122 11.93 4.52 -8.92
CA SER A 122 12.12 3.81 -7.65
C SER A 122 13.45 3.08 -7.58
N GLY A 123 14.01 2.67 -8.73
CA GLY A 123 15.15 1.75 -8.85
C GLY A 123 14.78 0.28 -8.70
N GLU A 124 13.49 -0.07 -8.56
CA GLU A 124 13.01 -1.41 -8.23
C GLU A 124 11.93 -1.95 -9.18
N ALA A 125 11.71 -1.28 -10.33
CA ALA A 125 10.64 -1.64 -11.26
C ALA A 125 10.79 -3.06 -11.86
N ASP A 126 11.99 -3.60 -11.92
CA ASP A 126 12.29 -4.97 -12.38
C ASP A 126 11.87 -6.06 -11.36
N LYS A 127 11.49 -5.67 -10.17
CA LYS A 127 11.02 -6.56 -9.10
C LYS A 127 9.50 -6.73 -9.05
N ASN A 128 8.74 -5.97 -9.84
CA ASN A 128 7.30 -6.12 -9.88
C ASN A 128 6.90 -7.54 -10.30
N ASP A 129 6.07 -8.21 -9.51
CA ASP A 129 5.41 -9.46 -9.91
C ASP A 129 4.06 -9.13 -10.56
N LEU A 130 4.06 -9.01 -11.88
CA LEU A 130 2.84 -8.66 -12.64
C LEU A 130 1.83 -9.81 -12.71
N GLU A 131 2.18 -11.04 -12.32
CA GLU A 131 1.22 -12.13 -12.15
C GLU A 131 0.17 -11.80 -11.06
N ASN A 132 0.49 -10.90 -10.15
CA ASN A 132 -0.45 -10.37 -9.15
C ASN A 132 -1.73 -9.80 -9.77
N PHE A 133 -1.66 -9.29 -10.99
CA PHE A 133 -2.87 -8.80 -11.70
C PHE A 133 -3.93 -9.89 -11.91
N SER A 134 -3.52 -11.17 -12.00
CA SER A 134 -4.44 -12.30 -12.14
C SER A 134 -5.21 -12.63 -10.87
N HIS A 135 -4.75 -12.13 -9.72
CA HIS A 135 -5.34 -12.35 -8.40
C HIS A 135 -6.25 -11.19 -7.94
N LEU A 136 -6.28 -10.07 -8.68
CA LEU A 136 -7.05 -8.89 -8.29
C LEU A 136 -8.56 -9.13 -8.37
N THR A 137 -9.28 -8.49 -7.47
CA THR A 137 -10.74 -8.48 -7.38
C THR A 137 -11.28 -7.05 -7.50
N SER A 138 -12.61 -6.90 -7.53
CA SER A 138 -13.26 -5.59 -7.66
C SER A 138 -13.06 -4.64 -6.47
N GLN A 139 -12.58 -5.13 -5.35
CA GLN A 139 -12.28 -4.29 -4.18
C GLN A 139 -10.82 -3.84 -4.11
N ASP A 140 -9.93 -4.49 -4.87
CA ASP A 140 -8.49 -4.21 -4.84
C ASP A 140 -8.13 -2.93 -5.59
N GLU A 141 -6.94 -2.44 -5.33
CA GLU A 141 -6.41 -1.20 -5.89
C GLU A 141 -4.99 -1.42 -6.43
N ILE A 142 -4.70 -0.80 -7.57
CA ILE A 142 -3.35 -0.71 -8.13
C ILE A 142 -2.86 0.71 -7.88
N LYS A 143 -1.66 0.85 -7.34
CA LYS A 143 -1.03 2.15 -7.07
C LYS A 143 0.27 2.30 -7.83
N PHE A 144 0.53 3.51 -8.31
CA PHE A 144 1.80 3.94 -8.90
C PHE A 144 2.26 5.22 -8.22
N VAL A 145 3.50 5.23 -7.73
CA VAL A 145 4.16 6.44 -7.22
C VAL A 145 5.00 7.04 -8.34
N ILE A 146 4.71 8.29 -8.69
CA ILE A 146 5.22 8.98 -9.88
C ILE A 146 6.15 10.11 -9.45
N ILE A 147 7.38 10.12 -9.96
CA ILE A 147 8.37 11.19 -9.76
C ILE A 147 8.47 12.11 -10.98
N ASP A 148 8.38 11.52 -12.17
CA ASP A 148 8.64 12.22 -13.43
C ASP A 148 7.76 11.72 -14.58
N ARG A 149 8.03 12.22 -15.79
CA ARG A 149 7.28 11.84 -16.98
C ARG A 149 7.53 10.39 -17.42
N ASP A 150 8.70 9.86 -17.15
CA ASP A 150 9.05 8.49 -17.53
C ASP A 150 8.28 7.48 -16.66
N ASP A 151 8.16 7.74 -15.36
CA ASP A 151 7.29 6.97 -14.43
C ASP A 151 5.84 7.01 -14.90
N TYR A 152 5.35 8.19 -15.27
CA TYR A 152 3.98 8.35 -15.76
C TYR A 152 3.73 7.55 -17.04
N GLN A 153 4.66 7.56 -18.00
CA GLN A 153 4.53 6.77 -19.23
C GLN A 153 4.65 5.27 -18.97
N TYR A 154 5.51 4.88 -18.04
CA TYR A 154 5.60 3.49 -17.58
C TYR A 154 4.27 3.01 -16.99
N ALA A 155 3.69 3.76 -16.05
CA ALA A 155 2.42 3.43 -15.44
C ALA A 155 1.29 3.29 -16.49
N ARG A 156 1.21 4.25 -17.44
CA ARG A 156 0.25 4.17 -18.58
C ARG A 156 0.42 2.89 -19.40
N ARG A 157 1.65 2.53 -19.71
CA ARG A 157 1.95 1.31 -20.47
C ARG A 157 1.49 0.07 -19.73
N ILE A 158 1.80 -0.05 -18.43
CA ILE A 158 1.35 -1.18 -17.60
C ILE A 158 -0.18 -1.27 -17.58
N LEU A 159 -0.88 -0.14 -17.42
CA LEU A 159 -2.36 -0.14 -17.44
C LEU A 159 -2.92 -0.60 -18.77
N PHE A 160 -2.30 -0.22 -19.88
CA PHE A 160 -2.73 -0.64 -21.23
C PHE A 160 -2.45 -2.13 -21.47
N GLU A 161 -1.27 -2.61 -21.11
CA GLU A 161 -0.88 -4.03 -21.26
C GLU A 161 -1.74 -4.96 -20.40
N HIS A 162 -2.25 -4.46 -19.26
CA HIS A 162 -3.10 -5.22 -18.32
C HIS A 162 -4.53 -4.68 -18.21
N GLU A 163 -5.06 -4.07 -19.26
CA GLU A 163 -6.37 -3.40 -19.28
C GLU A 163 -7.50 -4.26 -18.69
N LYS A 164 -7.53 -5.56 -19.01
CA LYS A 164 -8.57 -6.47 -18.53
C LYS A 164 -8.54 -6.63 -16.99
N ALA A 165 -7.36 -6.76 -16.41
CA ALA A 165 -7.21 -6.87 -14.96
C ALA A 165 -7.51 -5.53 -14.28
N CYS A 166 -7.04 -4.42 -14.85
CA CYS A 166 -7.31 -3.08 -14.33
C CYS A 166 -8.81 -2.72 -14.38
N ALA A 167 -9.57 -3.26 -15.33
CA ALA A 167 -11.01 -3.05 -15.41
C ALA A 167 -11.81 -3.81 -14.35
N ILE A 168 -11.22 -4.81 -13.69
CA ILE A 168 -11.86 -5.57 -12.59
C ILE A 168 -11.76 -4.80 -11.28
N CYS A 169 -10.61 -4.22 -10.96
CA CYS A 169 -10.34 -3.53 -9.71
C CYS A 169 -10.86 -2.08 -9.72
N LYS A 170 -10.71 -1.38 -8.60
CA LYS A 170 -11.02 0.06 -8.53
C LYS A 170 -10.11 0.85 -9.48
N PRO A 171 -10.50 2.09 -9.88
CA PRO A 171 -9.65 2.93 -10.72
C PRO A 171 -8.23 3.05 -10.16
N PRO A 172 -7.18 2.78 -10.97
CA PRO A 172 -5.81 2.82 -10.51
C PRO A 172 -5.43 4.16 -9.90
N LEU A 173 -4.56 4.14 -8.91
CA LEU A 173 -4.12 5.30 -8.15
C LEU A 173 -2.80 5.82 -8.68
N PHE A 174 -2.77 7.09 -9.07
CA PHE A 174 -1.55 7.82 -9.42
C PHE A 174 -1.21 8.80 -8.31
N SER A 175 -0.08 8.55 -7.63
CA SER A 175 0.36 9.32 -6.47
C SER A 175 1.65 10.07 -6.80
N PRO A 176 1.70 11.41 -6.71
CA PRO A 176 2.96 12.13 -6.87
C PRO A 176 3.86 11.82 -5.67
N ALA A 177 5.12 11.47 -5.90
CA ALA A 177 6.09 11.28 -4.83
C ALA A 177 6.27 12.59 -4.06
N PHE A 178 5.97 12.56 -2.76
CA PHE A 178 5.98 13.76 -1.91
C PHE A 178 7.35 14.48 -1.96
N GLY A 179 7.30 15.78 -2.22
CA GLY A 179 8.50 16.63 -2.31
C GLY A 179 9.39 16.40 -3.54
N ARG A 180 9.03 15.46 -4.44
CA ARG A 180 9.79 15.18 -5.68
C ARG A 180 9.01 15.46 -6.95
N MET A 181 7.69 15.34 -6.90
CA MET A 181 6.78 15.59 -8.02
C MET A 181 5.80 16.69 -7.65
N ASP A 182 5.67 17.70 -8.50
CA ASP A 182 4.62 18.70 -8.37
C ASP A 182 3.26 18.06 -8.68
N PRO A 183 2.32 18.00 -7.71
CA PRO A 183 1.00 17.44 -7.93
C PRO A 183 0.23 18.10 -9.10
N ALA A 184 0.42 19.39 -9.33
CA ALA A 184 -0.25 20.11 -10.41
C ALA A 184 0.19 19.59 -11.80
N ASN A 185 1.46 19.22 -11.96
CA ASN A 185 1.95 18.62 -13.20
C ASN A 185 1.35 17.24 -13.44
N LEU A 186 1.28 16.39 -12.40
CA LEU A 186 0.65 15.08 -12.52
C LEU A 186 -0.84 15.20 -12.87
N ALA A 187 -1.56 16.10 -12.19
CA ALA A 187 -2.96 16.38 -12.47
C ALA A 187 -3.17 16.82 -13.93
N LYS A 188 -2.30 17.73 -14.41
CA LYS A 188 -2.35 18.19 -15.79
C LYS A 188 -2.17 17.03 -16.77
N TRP A 189 -1.19 16.15 -16.56
CA TRP A 189 -0.96 15.01 -17.45
C TRP A 189 -2.14 14.04 -17.49
N ILE A 190 -2.75 13.74 -16.33
CA ILE A 190 -3.93 12.87 -16.24
C ILE A 190 -5.10 13.46 -17.04
N ILE A 191 -5.35 14.79 -16.88
CA ILE A 191 -6.45 15.48 -17.55
C ILE A 191 -6.20 15.58 -19.07
N ASP A 192 -5.00 15.99 -19.48
CA ASP A 192 -4.65 16.14 -20.90
C ASP A 192 -4.76 14.80 -21.65
N ASP A 193 -4.38 13.70 -20.99
CA ASP A 193 -4.43 12.37 -21.59
C ASP A 193 -5.78 11.65 -21.41
N GLY A 194 -6.72 12.23 -20.63
CA GLY A 194 -8.05 11.65 -20.36
C GLY A 194 -7.99 10.27 -19.71
N LEU A 195 -6.97 10.02 -18.84
CA LEU A 195 -6.79 8.70 -18.25
C LEU A 195 -7.87 8.38 -17.20
N PRO A 196 -8.45 7.16 -17.22
CA PRO A 196 -9.44 6.72 -16.24
C PRO A 196 -8.76 6.26 -14.93
N VAL A 197 -7.96 7.14 -14.35
CA VAL A 197 -7.23 6.90 -13.10
C VAL A 197 -7.67 7.88 -12.02
N ARG A 198 -7.41 7.57 -10.78
CA ARG A 198 -7.63 8.44 -9.63
C ARG A 198 -6.30 9.00 -9.15
N MET A 199 -6.17 10.32 -9.16
CA MET A 199 -5.05 10.97 -8.49
C MET A 199 -5.25 10.92 -6.98
N GLN A 200 -4.21 10.57 -6.24
CA GLN A 200 -4.22 10.64 -4.78
C GLN A 200 -3.03 11.44 -4.26
N LEU A 201 -3.22 12.15 -3.16
CA LEU A 201 -2.16 12.75 -2.36
C LEU A 201 -1.98 11.95 -1.08
N GLN A 202 -0.80 12.01 -0.47
CA GLN A 202 -0.54 11.46 0.85
C GLN A 202 -1.11 12.43 1.90
N LEU A 203 -2.38 12.24 2.27
CA LEU A 203 -3.12 13.16 3.14
C LEU A 203 -2.44 13.38 4.49
N HIS A 204 -1.85 12.32 5.06
CA HIS A 204 -1.13 12.39 6.32
C HIS A 204 0.06 13.38 6.28
N LYS A 205 0.74 13.52 5.13
CA LYS A 205 1.86 14.48 4.96
C LYS A 205 1.39 15.93 4.76
N LEU A 206 0.11 16.14 4.52
CA LEU A 206 -0.50 17.48 4.46
C LEU A 206 -1.03 17.93 5.83
N ILE A 207 -1.42 16.96 6.67
CA ILE A 207 -2.03 17.23 7.99
C ILE A 207 -0.94 17.35 9.07
N TRP A 208 0.08 16.49 9.03
CA TRP A 208 1.15 16.44 10.02
C TRP A 208 2.51 16.73 9.38
N ASP A 209 3.51 16.88 10.23
CA ASP A 209 4.90 16.95 9.75
C ASP A 209 5.23 15.69 8.92
N PRO A 210 5.77 15.86 7.70
CA PRO A 210 6.01 14.72 6.80
C PRO A 210 6.95 13.63 7.34
N GLY A 211 7.79 13.97 8.35
CA GLY A 211 8.69 13.01 9.01
C GLY A 211 8.12 12.40 10.29
N LYS A 212 6.89 12.76 10.68
CA LYS A 212 6.29 12.26 11.91
C LYS A 212 5.88 10.80 11.77
N ARG A 213 6.27 9.96 12.76
CA ARG A 213 5.84 8.56 12.87
C ARG A 213 4.53 8.42 13.66
N GLY A 214 3.80 7.33 13.43
CA GLY A 214 2.58 7.01 14.18
C GLY A 214 1.37 7.91 13.87
N VAL A 215 1.34 8.50 12.67
CA VAL A 215 0.27 9.42 12.21
C VAL A 215 -0.19 9.08 10.81
#